data_5b3b5c38f5e83e9e9ecd5ef6edb6dc3b
#
_entry.id   5b3b5c38f5e83e9e9ecd5ef6edb6dc3b
#
_cell.length_a   1.000
_cell.length_b   1.000
_cell.length_c   1.000
_cell.angle_alpha   90.00
_cell.angle_beta   90.00
_cell.angle_gamma   90.00
#
_symmetry.space_group_name_H-M   'P 1'
#
loop_
_entity.id
_entity.type
_entity.pdbx_description
1 polymer ?
#
loop_
_entity_poly.entity_id
_entity_poly.type
_entity_poly.pdbx_seq_one_letter_code
_entity_poly.pdbx_strand_id
1 'polypeptide(L)'
;SYTIVNNTYRQVTDRAKLSQAGRDLIGQLLREIRMAGYRYVNDDMAPDNDHVAIKITKGSGLEGGTCDNLQIVYGSVDYTSTAAEGERYEYTRYQITYECEKSTQVETLPDGSKQTIDGFKILKSKKKWDIATNTFKTGLDDTLYEEEMVLDYVQDLIFVPFDANGKQIG
;
A
#
# COMPACT_ATOMS: atom_id res chain seq x y z
N SER A 1 -7.49 -2.73 11.30
CA SER A 1 -8.23 -2.07 12.35
C SER A 1 -7.68 -0.67 12.67
N TYR A 2 -8.39 0.06 13.52
CA TYR A 2 -8.04 1.42 13.91
C TYR A 2 -6.65 1.52 14.59
N THR A 3 -6.31 0.55 15.44
CA THR A 3 -5.00 0.53 16.13
C THR A 3 -3.84 0.38 15.17
N ILE A 4 -3.97 -0.47 14.16
CA ILE A 4 -2.95 -0.65 13.10
C ILE A 4 -2.72 0.68 12.37
N VAL A 5 -3.78 1.38 11.99
CA VAL A 5 -3.72 2.67 11.30
C VAL A 5 -2.97 3.72 12.13
N ASN A 6 -3.28 3.83 13.43
CA ASN A 6 -2.65 4.81 14.31
C ASN A 6 -1.15 4.57 14.49
N ASN A 7 -0.73 3.33 14.66
CA ASN A 7 0.69 3.00 14.80
C ASN A 7 1.47 3.20 13.51
N THR A 8 0.89 2.80 12.37
CA THR A 8 1.47 3.06 11.07
C THR A 8 1.66 4.55 10.84
N TYR A 9 0.66 5.37 11.18
CA TYR A 9 0.75 6.83 11.07
C TYR A 9 1.91 7.41 11.89
N ARG A 10 2.09 7.00 13.13
CA ARG A 10 3.21 7.47 13.98
C ARG A 10 4.56 7.14 13.36
N GLN A 11 4.78 5.89 12.95
CA GLN A 11 6.04 5.44 12.36
C GLN A 11 6.39 6.24 11.11
N VAL A 12 5.45 6.36 10.19
CA VAL A 12 5.67 7.10 8.95
C VAL A 12 5.86 8.59 9.19
N THR A 13 5.10 9.20 10.13
CA THR A 13 5.24 10.62 10.49
C THR A 13 6.64 10.92 11.04
N ASP A 14 7.16 10.09 11.93
CA ASP A 14 8.49 10.29 12.53
C ASP A 14 9.61 10.24 11.50
N ARG A 15 9.46 9.46 10.43
CA ARG A 15 10.49 9.27 9.40
C ARG A 15 10.34 10.19 8.20
N ALA A 16 9.13 10.59 7.86
CA ALA A 16 8.82 11.35 6.64
C ALA A 16 8.42 12.81 6.89
N LYS A 17 8.48 13.31 8.12
CA LYS A 17 7.97 14.63 8.52
C LYS A 17 8.60 15.83 7.82
N LEU A 18 9.72 15.69 7.14
CA LEU A 18 10.43 16.76 6.45
C LEU A 18 10.02 16.90 4.97
N SER A 19 9.23 15.99 4.43
CA SER A 19 8.87 15.95 3.02
C SER A 19 7.36 16.13 2.80
N GLN A 20 6.97 17.01 1.86
CA GLN A 20 5.57 17.13 1.44
C GLN A 20 5.08 15.84 0.77
N ALA A 21 5.91 15.23 -0.05
CA ALA A 21 5.61 13.94 -0.68
C ALA A 21 5.42 12.82 0.36
N GLY A 22 6.20 12.83 1.43
CA GLY A 22 6.03 11.91 2.56
C GLY A 22 4.70 12.10 3.28
N ARG A 23 4.26 13.33 3.48
CA ARG A 23 2.94 13.63 4.08
C ARG A 23 1.80 13.17 3.18
N ASP A 24 1.91 13.37 1.89
CA ASP A 24 0.93 12.92 0.91
C ASP A 24 0.83 11.39 0.90
N LEU A 25 1.97 10.69 0.98
CA LEU A 25 2.02 9.24 1.11
C LEU A 25 1.31 8.75 2.38
N ILE A 26 1.55 9.39 3.53
CA ILE A 26 0.85 9.06 4.79
C ILE A 26 -0.66 9.18 4.61
N GLY A 27 -1.12 10.28 4.01
CA GLY A 27 -2.54 10.51 3.75
C GLY A 27 -3.15 9.43 2.85
N GLN A 28 -2.46 9.02 1.81
CA GLN A 28 -2.88 7.92 0.95
C GLN A 28 -2.94 6.58 1.69
N LEU A 29 -1.88 6.23 2.39
CA LEU A 29 -1.80 5.00 3.18
C LEU A 29 -2.93 4.89 4.18
N LEU A 30 -3.24 5.95 4.91
CA LEU A 30 -4.33 5.97 5.88
C LEU A 30 -5.69 5.73 5.24
N ARG A 31 -5.95 6.35 4.09
CA ARG A 31 -7.21 6.15 3.37
C ARG A 31 -7.36 4.72 2.88
N GLU A 32 -6.31 4.17 2.31
CA GLU A 32 -6.35 2.83 1.71
C GLU A 32 -6.35 1.72 2.75
N ILE A 33 -5.61 1.86 3.83
CA ILE A 33 -5.66 0.91 4.96
C ILE A 33 -7.08 0.84 5.56
N ARG A 34 -7.78 1.97 5.64
CA ARG A 34 -9.19 1.99 6.09
C ARG A 34 -10.15 1.25 5.15
N MET A 35 -9.81 1.17 3.86
CA MET A 35 -10.60 0.44 2.87
C MET A 35 -10.31 -1.07 2.89
N ALA A 36 -9.24 -1.50 3.51
CA ALA A 36 -8.83 -2.91 3.53
C ALA A 36 -9.96 -3.80 4.08
N GLY A 37 -10.32 -4.83 3.33
CA GLY A 37 -11.42 -5.74 3.66
C GLY A 37 -12.81 -5.16 3.48
N TYR A 38 -12.96 -3.90 3.05
CA TYR A 38 -14.26 -3.30 2.82
C TYR A 38 -15.02 -4.05 1.72
N ARG A 39 -16.29 -4.37 1.97
CA ARG A 39 -17.13 -5.14 1.06
C ARG A 39 -16.48 -6.43 0.53
N TYR A 40 -15.71 -7.07 1.39
CA TYR A 40 -15.10 -8.37 1.12
C TYR A 40 -16.16 -9.46 1.30
N VAL A 41 -17.13 -9.54 0.38
CA VAL A 41 -18.35 -10.32 0.55
C VAL A 41 -18.52 -11.38 -0.53
N ASN A 42 -17.60 -11.53 -1.45
CA ASN A 42 -17.78 -12.47 -2.52
C ASN A 42 -17.02 -13.76 -2.27
N ASP A 43 -17.77 -14.88 -2.23
CA ASP A 43 -17.27 -16.23 -2.01
C ASP A 43 -16.45 -16.79 -3.20
N ASP A 44 -16.43 -16.09 -4.34
CA ASP A 44 -15.69 -16.51 -5.52
C ASP A 44 -14.17 -16.38 -5.39
N MET A 45 -13.71 -15.72 -4.34
CA MET A 45 -12.29 -15.64 -4.03
C MET A 45 -11.99 -16.54 -2.84
N ALA A 46 -11.31 -17.66 -3.10
CA ALA A 46 -10.84 -18.51 -2.03
C ALA A 46 -9.91 -17.71 -1.10
N PRO A 47 -10.09 -17.80 0.22
CA PRO A 47 -9.18 -17.15 1.16
C PRO A 47 -7.82 -17.85 1.09
N ASP A 48 -6.87 -17.17 0.45
CA ASP A 48 -5.47 -17.58 0.42
C ASP A 48 -4.58 -16.40 0.86
N ASN A 49 -3.28 -16.62 0.88
CA ASN A 49 -2.33 -15.61 1.31
C ASN A 49 -2.27 -14.37 0.39
N ASP A 50 -2.76 -14.47 -0.82
CA ASP A 50 -2.75 -13.38 -1.79
C ASP A 50 -4.02 -12.52 -1.74
N HIS A 51 -5.07 -13.02 -1.09
CA HIS A 51 -6.38 -12.37 -1.00
C HIS A 51 -6.72 -11.85 0.40
N VAL A 52 -5.79 -11.90 1.35
CA VAL A 52 -6.01 -11.29 2.67
C VAL A 52 -6.18 -9.78 2.57
N ALA A 53 -7.01 -9.21 3.44
CA ALA A 53 -7.31 -7.77 3.40
C ALA A 53 -6.07 -6.89 3.56
N ILE A 54 -5.14 -7.28 4.42
CA ILE A 54 -3.86 -6.61 4.63
C ILE A 54 -2.75 -7.65 4.72
N LYS A 55 -1.70 -7.45 3.94
CA LYS A 55 -0.48 -8.26 4.01
C LYS A 55 0.72 -7.33 4.13
N ILE A 56 1.51 -7.52 5.17
CA ILE A 56 2.76 -6.80 5.38
C ILE A 56 3.91 -7.78 5.13
N THR A 57 4.79 -7.43 4.21
CA THR A 57 6.02 -8.18 3.98
C THR A 57 7.18 -7.37 4.54
N LYS A 58 7.81 -7.90 5.58
CA LYS A 58 8.91 -7.22 6.24
C LYS A 58 10.13 -7.09 5.35
N GLY A 59 10.66 -5.88 5.28
CA GLY A 59 11.92 -5.63 4.60
C GLY A 59 13.09 -6.22 5.37
N SER A 60 14.12 -6.68 4.66
CA SER A 60 15.39 -7.02 5.28
C SER A 60 16.11 -5.72 5.64
N GLY A 61 16.48 -5.58 6.91
CA GLY A 61 17.35 -4.48 7.36
C GLY A 61 18.72 -4.61 6.66
N LEU A 62 18.99 -3.66 5.78
CA LEU A 62 20.29 -3.46 5.17
C LEU A 62 20.94 -2.22 5.81
N GLU A 63 22.25 -2.06 5.62
CA GLU A 63 22.87 -0.77 5.89
C GLU A 63 22.08 0.31 5.13
N GLY A 64 21.43 1.24 5.84
CA GLY A 64 20.63 2.30 5.21
C GLY A 64 19.15 2.30 5.58
N GLY A 65 18.67 1.35 6.39
CA GLY A 65 17.29 1.35 6.88
C GLY A 65 16.46 0.12 6.50
N THR A 66 15.19 0.13 6.88
CA THR A 66 14.23 -0.95 6.64
C THR A 66 13.01 -0.43 5.92
N CYS A 67 12.58 -1.12 4.89
CA CYS A 67 11.37 -0.75 4.16
C CYS A 67 10.45 -1.97 3.97
N ASP A 68 9.29 -1.91 4.59
CA ASP A 68 8.28 -2.94 4.51
C ASP A 68 7.38 -2.72 3.29
N ASN A 69 6.97 -3.81 2.64
CA ASN A 69 5.95 -3.78 1.60
C ASN A 69 4.56 -3.96 2.20
N LEU A 70 3.58 -3.30 1.62
CA LEU A 70 2.18 -3.37 2.04
C LEU A 70 1.29 -3.76 0.86
N GLN A 71 0.41 -4.72 1.09
CA GLN A 71 -0.65 -5.09 0.15
C GLN A 71 -2.00 -4.94 0.82
N ILE A 72 -2.95 -4.34 0.12
CA ILE A 72 -4.31 -4.12 0.58
C ILE A 72 -5.26 -4.67 -0.48
N VAL A 73 -6.28 -5.42 -0.05
CA VAL A 73 -7.37 -5.89 -0.91
C VAL A 73 -8.68 -5.36 -0.38
N TYR A 74 -9.50 -4.80 -1.26
CA TYR A 74 -10.84 -4.31 -0.93
C TYR A 74 -11.81 -4.55 -2.07
N GLY A 75 -13.12 -4.61 -1.73
CA GLY A 75 -14.19 -4.72 -2.70
C GLY A 75 -14.77 -3.36 -3.08
N SER A 76 -15.35 -3.29 -4.26
CA SER A 76 -16.13 -2.16 -4.75
C SER A 76 -17.42 -2.65 -5.39
N VAL A 77 -18.44 -1.81 -5.39
CA VAL A 77 -19.72 -2.09 -6.06
C VAL A 77 -20.00 -0.97 -7.03
N ASP A 78 -20.04 -1.31 -8.30
CA ASP A 78 -20.41 -0.39 -9.35
C ASP A 78 -21.91 -0.54 -9.69
N TYR A 79 -22.60 0.58 -9.83
CA TYR A 79 -24.01 0.61 -10.17
C TYR A 79 -24.21 1.13 -11.59
N THR A 80 -24.89 0.33 -12.42
CA THR A 80 -25.22 0.71 -13.79
C THR A 80 -26.75 0.75 -13.94
N SER A 81 -27.32 1.96 -13.97
CA SER A 81 -28.77 2.17 -14.04
C SER A 81 -29.42 1.67 -15.32
N THR A 82 -28.64 1.53 -16.40
CA THR A 82 -29.10 1.09 -17.73
C THR A 82 -29.07 -0.43 -17.90
N ALA A 83 -28.46 -1.15 -16.97
CA ALA A 83 -28.43 -2.61 -17.00
C ALA A 83 -29.78 -3.21 -16.57
N ALA A 84 -30.00 -4.48 -16.92
CA ALA A 84 -31.16 -5.24 -16.45
C ALA A 84 -31.20 -5.32 -14.92
N GLU A 85 -32.37 -5.49 -14.33
CA GLU A 85 -32.56 -5.37 -12.88
C GLU A 85 -31.65 -6.27 -12.06
N GLY A 86 -31.33 -7.48 -12.51
CA GLY A 86 -30.41 -8.41 -11.84
C GLY A 86 -28.92 -8.14 -12.10
N GLU A 87 -28.60 -7.22 -13.01
CA GLU A 87 -27.22 -6.93 -13.45
C GLU A 87 -26.78 -5.49 -13.12
N ARG A 88 -27.56 -4.78 -12.32
CA ARG A 88 -27.29 -3.36 -12.00
C ARG A 88 -26.11 -3.14 -11.07
N TYR A 89 -25.73 -4.15 -10.32
CA TYR A 89 -24.64 -4.09 -9.37
C TYR A 89 -23.54 -5.05 -9.78
N GLU A 90 -22.38 -4.51 -10.05
CA GLU A 90 -21.19 -5.29 -10.32
C GLU A 90 -20.25 -5.20 -9.11
N TYR A 91 -19.88 -6.36 -8.56
CA TYR A 91 -18.92 -6.47 -7.48
C TYR A 91 -17.54 -6.68 -8.07
N THR A 92 -16.61 -5.84 -7.67
CA THR A 92 -15.22 -5.92 -8.12
C THR A 92 -14.28 -5.95 -6.92
N ARG A 93 -13.04 -6.40 -7.17
CA ARG A 93 -11.99 -6.38 -6.16
C ARG A 93 -10.76 -5.69 -6.69
N TYR A 94 -10.17 -4.89 -5.84
CA TYR A 94 -8.93 -4.17 -6.12
C TYR A 94 -7.84 -4.60 -5.16
N GLN A 95 -6.62 -4.65 -5.68
CA GLN A 95 -5.41 -4.86 -4.90
C GLN A 95 -4.52 -3.62 -5.06
N ILE A 96 -4.13 -3.04 -3.94
CA ILE A 96 -3.15 -1.96 -3.91
C ILE A 96 -1.89 -2.49 -3.24
N THR A 97 -0.75 -2.29 -3.89
CA THR A 97 0.55 -2.64 -3.33
C THR A 97 1.44 -1.41 -3.22
N TYR A 98 2.17 -1.31 -2.13
CA TYR A 98 3.28 -0.40 -1.92
C TYR A 98 4.54 -1.23 -1.78
N GLU A 99 5.46 -1.06 -2.71
CA GLU A 99 6.70 -1.81 -2.77
C GLU A 99 7.90 -0.89 -2.64
N CYS A 100 8.89 -1.35 -1.91
CA CYS A 100 10.13 -0.63 -1.70
C CYS A 100 11.19 -1.09 -2.69
N GLU A 101 11.82 -0.14 -3.34
CA GLU A 101 12.97 -0.39 -4.20
C GLU A 101 14.14 0.48 -3.74
N LYS A 102 15.34 -0.08 -3.77
CA LYS A 102 16.53 0.66 -3.35
C LYS A 102 16.71 1.95 -4.13
N SER A 103 17.03 3.02 -3.42
CA SER A 103 17.30 4.33 -3.99
C SER A 103 18.38 5.02 -3.18
N THR A 104 19.02 6.02 -3.78
CA THR A 104 20.05 6.81 -3.12
C THR A 104 19.73 8.30 -3.22
N GLN A 105 20.15 9.05 -2.22
CA GLN A 105 20.09 10.51 -2.22
C GLN A 105 21.48 11.09 -2.02
N VAL A 106 21.79 12.17 -2.70
CA VAL A 106 23.04 12.90 -2.53
C VAL A 106 22.78 14.08 -1.60
N GLU A 107 23.49 14.14 -0.48
CA GLU A 107 23.44 15.22 0.48
C GLU A 107 24.74 16.04 0.41
N THR A 108 24.60 17.37 0.45
CA THR A 108 25.76 18.26 0.55
C THR A 108 26.04 18.57 2.01
N LEU A 109 27.24 18.22 2.47
CA LEU A 109 27.68 18.46 3.84
C LEU A 109 28.09 19.96 4.03
N PRO A 110 28.16 20.45 5.29
CA PRO A 110 28.55 21.82 5.58
C PRO A 110 29.89 22.25 5.03
N ASP A 111 30.82 21.32 4.78
CA ASP A 111 32.13 21.58 4.17
C ASP A 111 32.08 21.66 2.63
N GLY A 112 30.90 21.51 2.02
CA GLY A 112 30.69 21.48 0.57
C GLY A 112 30.93 20.11 -0.08
N SER A 113 31.37 19.11 0.67
CA SER A 113 31.48 17.75 0.17
C SER A 113 30.11 17.10 -0.05
N LYS A 114 30.05 16.07 -0.88
CA LYS A 114 28.83 15.32 -1.16
C LYS A 114 28.91 13.93 -0.58
N GLN A 115 27.83 13.52 0.08
CA GLN A 115 27.65 12.18 0.62
C GLN A 115 26.44 11.51 -0.05
N THR A 116 26.60 10.23 -0.42
CA THR A 116 25.49 9.41 -0.90
C THR A 116 24.88 8.67 0.28
N ILE A 117 23.56 8.81 0.45
CA ILE A 117 22.81 8.13 1.50
C ILE A 117 21.90 7.09 0.86
N ASP A 118 22.01 5.85 1.32
CA ASP A 118 21.15 4.76 0.86
C ASP A 118 19.76 4.85 1.52
N GLY A 119 18.76 4.49 0.76
CA GLY A 119 17.37 4.46 1.20
C GLY A 119 16.51 3.70 0.19
N PHE A 120 15.26 4.11 0.09
CA PHE A 120 14.26 3.46 -0.76
C PHE A 120 13.38 4.46 -1.47
N LYS A 121 12.95 4.14 -2.66
CA LYS A 121 11.79 4.74 -3.30
C LYS A 121 10.59 3.82 -3.10
N ILE A 122 9.40 4.40 -3.08
CA ILE A 122 8.15 3.67 -2.91
C ILE A 122 7.40 3.65 -4.23
N LEU A 123 7.12 2.46 -4.72
CA LEU A 123 6.34 2.21 -5.91
C LEU A 123 4.95 1.71 -5.51
N LYS A 124 3.93 2.23 -6.18
CA LYS A 124 2.54 1.86 -5.96
C LYS A 124 1.96 1.21 -7.20
N SER A 125 1.22 0.13 -7.00
CA SER A 125 0.43 -0.51 -8.05
C SER A 125 -1.03 -0.61 -7.61
N LYS A 126 -1.94 -0.50 -8.57
CA LYS A 126 -3.36 -0.77 -8.38
C LYS A 126 -3.83 -1.72 -9.45
N LYS A 127 -4.32 -2.88 -9.03
CA LYS A 127 -4.80 -3.96 -9.90
C LYS A 127 -6.24 -4.29 -9.57
N LYS A 128 -6.95 -4.83 -10.56
CA LYS A 128 -8.33 -5.30 -10.43
C LYS A 128 -8.37 -6.81 -10.63
N TRP A 129 -9.23 -7.49 -9.88
CA TRP A 129 -9.46 -8.91 -10.05
C TRP A 129 -10.09 -9.21 -11.41
N ASP A 130 -9.46 -10.10 -12.16
CA ASP A 130 -9.97 -10.62 -13.42
C ASP A 130 -10.51 -12.02 -13.22
N ILE A 131 -11.81 -12.17 -13.28
CA ILE A 131 -12.51 -13.46 -13.11
C ILE A 131 -12.09 -14.48 -14.18
N ALA A 132 -11.83 -14.00 -15.39
CA ALA A 132 -11.46 -14.90 -16.50
C ALA A 132 -10.13 -15.62 -16.30
N THR A 133 -9.19 -14.97 -15.61
CA THR A 133 -7.84 -15.53 -15.36
C THR A 133 -7.57 -15.84 -13.90
N ASN A 134 -8.50 -15.49 -12.99
CA ASN A 134 -8.33 -15.63 -11.54
C ASN A 134 -7.02 -15.00 -11.04
N THR A 135 -6.72 -13.78 -11.51
CA THR A 135 -5.55 -13.00 -11.09
C THR A 135 -5.88 -11.52 -10.98
N PHE A 136 -5.11 -10.81 -10.17
CA PHE A 136 -5.09 -9.34 -10.20
C PHE A 136 -4.23 -8.87 -11.34
N LYS A 137 -4.74 -7.95 -12.16
CA LYS A 137 -3.99 -7.37 -13.26
C LYS A 137 -4.40 -5.93 -13.59
N THR A 138 -3.56 -5.28 -14.37
CA THR A 138 -3.80 -3.96 -14.96
C THR A 138 -4.46 -4.10 -16.33
N GLY A 139 -4.82 -2.99 -16.96
CA GLY A 139 -5.36 -2.97 -18.31
C GLY A 139 -6.85 -3.30 -18.41
N LEU A 140 -7.54 -3.56 -17.32
CA LEU A 140 -8.98 -3.78 -17.29
C LEU A 140 -9.78 -2.46 -17.30
N ASP A 141 -9.20 -1.40 -16.77
CA ASP A 141 -9.71 -0.03 -16.85
C ASP A 141 -8.57 1.00 -16.70
N ASP A 142 -8.87 2.26 -16.99
CA ASP A 142 -7.89 3.35 -17.01
C ASP A 142 -7.42 3.82 -15.63
N THR A 143 -8.02 3.31 -14.56
CA THR A 143 -7.64 3.67 -13.17
C THR A 143 -6.55 2.78 -12.60
N LEU A 144 -6.15 1.74 -13.35
CA LEU A 144 -5.17 0.75 -12.91
C LEU A 144 -3.78 1.11 -13.43
N TYR A 145 -2.77 0.82 -12.61
CA TYR A 145 -1.37 1.11 -12.93
C TYR A 145 -0.42 0.17 -12.20
N GLU A 146 0.80 0.09 -12.70
CA GLU A 146 1.89 -0.68 -12.08
C GLU A 146 3.09 0.20 -11.82
N GLU A 147 3.72 -0.01 -10.67
CA GLU A 147 5.02 0.57 -10.31
C GLU A 147 5.11 2.10 -10.46
N GLU A 148 4.02 2.80 -10.18
CA GLU A 148 4.03 4.27 -10.15
C GLU A 148 4.79 4.77 -8.93
N MET A 149 5.80 5.60 -9.14
CA MET A 149 6.60 6.15 -8.05
C MET A 149 5.78 7.19 -7.25
N VAL A 150 5.52 6.90 -5.99
CA VAL A 150 4.77 7.79 -5.08
C VAL A 150 5.67 8.51 -4.08
N LEU A 151 6.88 8.02 -3.89
CA LEU A 151 7.90 8.67 -3.08
C LEU A 151 9.28 8.30 -3.64
N ASP A 152 10.10 9.31 -3.89
CA ASP A 152 11.42 9.13 -4.52
C ASP A 152 12.51 8.68 -3.54
N TYR A 153 12.34 9.01 -2.25
CA TYR A 153 13.30 8.64 -1.22
C TYR A 153 12.68 8.60 0.18
N VAL A 154 12.99 7.53 0.92
CA VAL A 154 12.75 7.39 2.35
C VAL A 154 13.81 6.48 2.95
N GLN A 155 14.26 6.74 4.19
CA GLN A 155 15.19 5.85 4.87
C GLN A 155 14.51 4.60 5.42
N ASP A 156 13.36 4.80 6.05
CA ASP A 156 12.60 3.72 6.66
C ASP A 156 11.12 3.86 6.37
N LEU A 157 10.47 2.74 6.10
CA LEU A 157 9.01 2.61 6.11
C LEU A 157 8.69 1.30 6.82
N ILE A 158 8.11 1.38 8.02
CA ILE A 158 7.86 0.23 8.86
C ILE A 158 6.40 0.18 9.25
N PHE A 159 5.77 -0.95 9.01
CA PHE A 159 4.40 -1.23 9.44
C PHE A 159 4.43 -2.13 10.66
N VAL A 160 3.88 -1.67 11.77
CA VAL A 160 3.80 -2.43 13.02
C VAL A 160 2.34 -2.74 13.31
N PRO A 161 1.90 -3.99 13.11
CA PRO A 161 0.53 -4.38 13.40
C PRO A 161 0.32 -4.59 14.90
N PHE A 162 -0.81 -4.13 15.41
CA PHE A 162 -1.27 -4.34 16.77
C PHE A 162 -2.67 -4.91 16.77
N ASP A 163 -2.98 -5.78 17.76
CA ASP A 163 -4.33 -6.26 17.97
C ASP A 163 -5.20 -5.20 18.67
N ALA A 164 -6.47 -5.51 18.88
CA ALA A 164 -7.43 -4.60 19.53
C ALA A 164 -7.05 -4.25 20.98
N ASN A 165 -6.21 -5.05 21.63
CA ASN A 165 -5.71 -4.82 22.98
C ASN A 165 -4.39 -4.02 23.02
N GLY A 166 -3.89 -3.62 21.87
CA GLY A 166 -2.62 -2.89 21.76
C GLY A 166 -1.38 -3.76 21.83
N LYS A 167 -1.52 -5.09 21.68
CA LYS A 167 -0.39 -6.02 21.65
C LYS A 167 0.11 -6.18 20.21
N GLN A 168 1.43 -6.06 20.02
CA GLN A 168 2.04 -6.26 18.72
C GLN A 168 1.83 -7.69 18.23
N ILE A 169 1.41 -7.81 16.97
CA ILE A 169 1.25 -9.07 16.26
C ILE A 169 2.56 -9.36 15.51
N GLY A 170 3.09 -10.54 15.71
CA GLY A 170 4.43 -10.97 15.33
C GLY A 170 4.87 -10.90 13.90
#